data_196148bac77700ee5bc6bb106086acc5
#
_entry.id   196148bac77700ee5bc6bb106086acc5
#
_cell.length_a   1.000
_cell.length_b   1.000
_cell.length_c   1.000
_cell.angle_alpha   90.00
_cell.angle_beta   90.00
_cell.angle_gamma   90.00
#
_symmetry.space_group_name_H-M   'P 1'
#
loop_
_entity.id
_entity.type
_entity.pdbx_description
1 polymer ?
#
loop_
_entity_poly.entity_id
_entity_poly.type
_entity_poly.pdbx_seq_one_letter_code
_entity_poly.pdbx_strand_id
1 'polypeptide(L)'
;MTSRRFALILLSLAAIGPAAAQSSDPELPYWASISVDEARMRKGPSPDVPVIWEYRRRDLPVKVVARHETWRKVEDPDGTQGWMAARLLSRTRTAIVTGGVRPMRQSPDPAAAVAYRAEAGVVGRITDCKKGWCLLDVKGRRGWIEVDHIWGD
;
A
#
# COMPACT_ATOMS: atom_id res chain seq x y z
N MET A 1 31.45 -72.56 5.16
CA MET A 1 30.85 -71.91 3.99
C MET A 1 30.09 -70.71 4.50
N THR A 2 30.71 -69.52 4.48
CA THR A 2 30.14 -68.28 5.03
C THR A 2 29.86 -67.32 3.90
N SER A 3 28.62 -67.15 3.58
CA SER A 3 28.14 -66.30 2.49
C SER A 3 28.02 -64.83 2.96
N ARG A 4 28.93 -63.97 2.54
CA ARG A 4 28.89 -62.52 2.81
C ARG A 4 27.92 -61.85 1.79
N ARG A 5 26.83 -61.35 2.28
CA ARG A 5 25.90 -60.48 1.54
C ARG A 5 26.41 -59.06 1.60
N PHE A 6 26.84 -58.53 0.45
CA PHE A 6 27.11 -57.09 0.29
C PHE A 6 25.80 -56.37 0.06
N ALA A 7 25.46 -55.46 0.97
CA ALA A 7 24.35 -54.51 0.80
C ALA A 7 24.86 -53.29 0.04
N LEU A 8 24.34 -53.05 -1.14
CA LEU A 8 24.55 -51.79 -1.89
C LEU A 8 23.64 -50.73 -1.31
N ILE A 9 24.24 -49.71 -0.69
CA ILE A 9 23.57 -48.51 -0.27
C ILE A 9 23.53 -47.54 -1.48
N LEU A 10 22.36 -47.37 -2.07
CA LEU A 10 22.11 -46.37 -3.11
C LEU A 10 21.95 -44.99 -2.42
N LEU A 11 22.98 -44.15 -2.59
CA LEU A 11 22.95 -42.76 -2.14
C LEU A 11 22.16 -41.93 -3.17
N SER A 12 20.88 -41.60 -2.85
CA SER A 12 20.06 -40.72 -3.67
C SER A 12 20.51 -39.28 -3.46
N LEU A 13 21.15 -38.71 -4.50
CA LEU A 13 21.50 -37.29 -4.54
C LEU A 13 20.22 -36.48 -4.81
N ALA A 14 19.65 -35.83 -3.80
CA ALA A 14 18.56 -34.89 -3.95
C ALA A 14 19.11 -33.60 -4.59
N ALA A 15 18.75 -33.33 -5.85
CA ALA A 15 19.05 -32.07 -6.51
C ALA A 15 18.21 -30.96 -5.91
N ILE A 16 18.84 -30.07 -5.13
CA ILE A 16 18.24 -28.82 -4.67
C ILE A 16 18.24 -27.86 -5.86
N GLY A 17 17.09 -27.74 -6.53
CA GLY A 17 16.91 -26.73 -7.58
C GLY A 17 16.99 -25.31 -6.99
N PRO A 18 17.44 -24.30 -7.76
CA PRO A 18 17.46 -22.93 -7.31
C PRO A 18 16.03 -22.48 -7.00
N ALA A 19 15.78 -22.06 -5.75
CA ALA A 19 14.55 -21.40 -5.37
C ALA A 19 14.48 -20.07 -6.14
N ALA A 20 13.54 -19.96 -7.08
CA ALA A 20 13.26 -18.70 -7.75
C ALA A 20 12.85 -17.69 -6.67
N ALA A 21 13.63 -16.62 -6.50
CA ALA A 21 13.29 -15.51 -5.62
C ALA A 21 11.98 -14.91 -6.11
N GLN A 22 10.89 -15.19 -5.41
CA GLN A 22 9.61 -14.58 -5.69
C GLN A 22 9.74 -13.09 -5.39
N SER A 23 9.44 -12.23 -6.38
CA SER A 23 9.42 -10.79 -6.19
C SER A 23 8.43 -10.48 -5.05
N SER A 24 8.91 -9.78 -4.02
CA SER A 24 8.11 -9.41 -2.85
C SER A 24 7.11 -8.28 -3.13
N ASP A 25 6.95 -7.89 -4.38
CA ASP A 25 6.01 -6.84 -4.79
C ASP A 25 4.56 -7.36 -4.78
N PRO A 26 3.62 -6.61 -4.23
CA PRO A 26 2.21 -6.98 -4.20
C PRO A 26 1.63 -7.18 -5.60
N GLU A 27 0.58 -7.99 -5.69
CA GLU A 27 -0.24 -8.06 -6.90
C GLU A 27 -0.87 -6.70 -7.22
N LEU A 28 -0.94 -6.36 -8.52
CA LEU A 28 -1.54 -5.11 -8.99
C LEU A 28 -3.07 -5.26 -9.16
N PRO A 29 -3.84 -4.21 -8.86
CA PRO A 29 -3.44 -2.95 -8.25
C PRO A 29 -3.28 -3.06 -6.73
N TYR A 30 -2.45 -2.19 -6.13
CA TYR A 30 -2.31 -2.13 -4.68
C TYR A 30 -2.18 -0.69 -4.17
N TRP A 31 -2.47 -0.49 -2.87
CA TRP A 31 -2.35 0.79 -2.22
C TRP A 31 -0.95 1.02 -1.68
N ALA A 32 -0.48 2.25 -1.84
CA ALA A 32 0.76 2.77 -1.28
C ALA A 32 0.55 4.19 -0.77
N SER A 33 1.54 4.78 -0.16
CA SER A 33 1.53 6.18 0.25
C SER A 33 2.85 6.86 -0.11
N ILE A 34 2.80 8.17 -0.31
CA ILE A 34 4.00 8.99 -0.54
C ILE A 34 4.81 9.04 0.76
N SER A 35 6.08 8.62 0.72
CA SER A 35 6.94 8.50 1.91
C SER A 35 7.85 9.69 2.17
N VAL A 36 7.82 10.70 1.28
CA VAL A 36 8.67 11.88 1.30
C VAL A 36 7.84 13.16 1.32
N ASP A 37 8.46 14.28 1.66
CA ASP A 37 7.74 15.56 1.73
C ASP A 37 7.51 16.18 0.35
N GLU A 38 8.34 15.82 -0.64
CA GLU A 38 8.20 16.25 -2.03
C GLU A 38 8.35 15.04 -2.96
N ALA A 39 7.33 14.77 -3.78
CA ALA A 39 7.34 13.69 -4.77
C ALA A 39 6.86 14.19 -6.13
N ARG A 40 7.56 13.79 -7.18
CA ARG A 40 7.23 14.16 -8.55
C ARG A 40 6.61 13.00 -9.30
N MET A 41 5.45 13.26 -9.90
CA MET A 41 4.82 12.41 -10.87
C MET A 41 5.22 12.84 -12.28
N ARG A 42 5.58 11.87 -13.11
CA ARG A 42 6.09 12.11 -14.47
C ARG A 42 5.19 11.44 -15.51
N LYS A 43 5.34 11.89 -16.75
CA LYS A 43 4.57 11.38 -17.89
C LYS A 43 4.95 9.94 -18.27
N GLY A 44 6.16 9.50 -17.90
CA GLY A 44 6.70 8.16 -18.18
C GLY A 44 7.71 7.70 -17.11
N PRO A 45 8.14 6.42 -17.18
CA PRO A 45 9.02 5.81 -16.20
C PRO A 45 10.51 6.14 -16.47
N SER A 46 10.86 7.42 -16.44
CA SER A 46 12.24 7.90 -16.60
C SER A 46 12.42 9.27 -15.93
N PRO A 47 13.61 9.58 -15.40
CA PRO A 47 13.93 10.88 -14.84
C PRO A 47 13.96 12.00 -15.89
N ASP A 48 14.16 11.65 -17.17
CA ASP A 48 14.26 12.59 -18.28
C ASP A 48 12.91 13.00 -18.88
N VAL A 49 11.83 12.31 -18.46
CA VAL A 49 10.48 12.59 -18.93
C VAL A 49 9.88 13.76 -18.11
N PRO A 50 9.09 14.64 -18.73
CA PRO A 50 8.50 15.79 -18.06
C PRO A 50 7.71 15.44 -16.80
N VAL A 51 7.87 16.27 -15.76
CA VAL A 51 7.04 16.27 -14.56
C VAL A 51 5.67 16.79 -14.91
N ILE A 52 4.60 16.09 -14.53
CA ILE A 52 3.21 16.50 -14.73
C ILE A 52 2.57 17.00 -13.45
N TRP A 53 3.07 16.55 -12.28
CA TRP A 53 2.59 17.01 -10.98
C TRP A 53 3.68 16.90 -9.91
N GLU A 54 3.64 17.79 -8.91
CA GLU A 54 4.51 17.74 -7.73
C GLU A 54 3.64 17.71 -6.47
N TYR A 55 3.80 16.66 -5.67
CA TYR A 55 3.11 16.48 -4.39
C TYR A 55 4.01 16.96 -3.26
N ARG A 56 3.49 17.83 -2.42
CA ARG A 56 4.17 18.33 -1.20
C ARG A 56 3.44 17.85 0.04
N ARG A 57 3.09 16.57 0.05
CA ARG A 57 2.30 15.97 1.10
C ARG A 57 2.72 14.53 1.37
N ARG A 58 3.40 14.32 2.48
CA ARG A 58 3.71 12.99 3.01
C ARG A 58 2.42 12.25 3.37
N ASP A 59 2.47 10.92 3.33
CA ASP A 59 1.37 10.01 3.65
C ASP A 59 0.14 10.12 2.72
N LEU A 60 0.19 10.91 1.63
CA LEU A 60 -0.90 10.92 0.65
C LEU A 60 -1.06 9.51 0.06
N PRO A 61 -2.27 8.90 0.11
CA PRO A 61 -2.52 7.61 -0.52
C PRO A 61 -2.40 7.72 -2.04
N VAL A 62 -1.90 6.66 -2.66
CA VAL A 62 -1.87 6.47 -4.10
C VAL A 62 -2.19 5.01 -4.43
N LYS A 63 -2.83 4.77 -5.55
CA LYS A 63 -3.09 3.43 -6.07
C LYS A 63 -2.06 3.07 -7.11
N VAL A 64 -1.25 2.06 -6.88
CA VAL A 64 -0.27 1.58 -7.85
C VAL A 64 -0.99 0.66 -8.84
N VAL A 65 -1.01 1.05 -10.11
CA VAL A 65 -1.76 0.37 -11.18
C VAL A 65 -0.86 -0.35 -12.19
N ALA A 66 0.43 0.01 -12.25
CA ALA A 66 1.43 -0.67 -13.07
C ALA A 66 2.83 -0.49 -12.49
N ARG A 67 3.78 -1.30 -12.96
CA ARG A 67 5.20 -1.20 -12.60
C ARG A 67 6.08 -1.34 -13.84
N HIS A 68 7.20 -0.65 -13.81
CA HIS A 68 8.26 -0.78 -14.79
C HIS A 68 9.59 -0.55 -14.06
N GLU A 69 10.41 -1.58 -13.93
CA GLU A 69 11.68 -1.53 -13.18
C GLU A 69 11.53 -0.86 -11.80
N THR A 70 12.23 0.27 -11.59
CA THR A 70 12.20 1.06 -10.36
C THR A 70 11.09 2.11 -10.31
N TRP A 71 10.15 2.07 -11.27
CA TRP A 71 9.03 3.01 -11.38
C TRP A 71 7.69 2.34 -11.09
N ARG A 72 6.76 3.13 -10.57
CA ARG A 72 5.36 2.73 -10.34
C ARG A 72 4.44 3.71 -11.03
N LYS A 73 3.52 3.20 -11.85
CA LYS A 73 2.41 4.02 -12.34
C LYS A 73 1.39 4.11 -11.23
N VAL A 74 1.10 5.33 -10.81
CA VAL A 74 0.19 5.60 -9.70
C VAL A 74 -1.00 6.42 -10.17
N GLU A 75 -2.11 6.23 -9.47
CA GLU A 75 -3.31 7.05 -9.57
C GLU A 75 -3.47 7.78 -8.24
N ASP A 76 -3.74 9.08 -8.27
CA ASP A 76 -3.99 9.90 -7.10
C ASP A 76 -5.49 9.99 -6.76
N PRO A 77 -5.88 10.62 -5.63
CA PRO A 77 -7.29 10.76 -5.24
C PRO A 77 -8.18 11.48 -6.24
N ASP A 78 -7.61 12.31 -7.12
CA ASP A 78 -8.34 13.04 -8.16
C ASP A 78 -8.43 12.26 -9.49
N GLY A 79 -7.86 11.04 -9.52
CA GLY A 79 -7.83 10.18 -10.71
C GLY A 79 -6.69 10.49 -11.68
N THR A 80 -5.78 11.42 -11.34
CA THR A 80 -4.61 11.70 -12.14
C THR A 80 -3.64 10.53 -12.12
N GLN A 81 -3.19 10.08 -13.28
CA GLN A 81 -2.24 8.99 -13.41
C GLN A 81 -0.89 9.44 -13.94
N GLY A 82 0.18 8.88 -13.41
CA GLY A 82 1.53 9.11 -13.88
C GLY A 82 2.53 8.20 -13.17
N TRP A 83 3.80 8.42 -13.42
CA TRP A 83 4.88 7.57 -12.94
C TRP A 83 5.67 8.23 -11.82
N MET A 84 5.86 7.49 -10.74
CA MET A 84 6.72 7.87 -9.60
C MET A 84 7.82 6.84 -9.41
N ALA A 85 9.01 7.28 -9.00
CA ALA A 85 10.06 6.37 -8.58
C ALA A 85 9.61 5.58 -7.34
N ALA A 86 9.78 4.26 -7.34
CA ALA A 86 9.32 3.38 -6.27
C ALA A 86 9.86 3.78 -4.89
N ARG A 87 11.08 4.33 -4.81
CA ARG A 87 11.71 4.82 -3.56
C ARG A 87 10.97 5.98 -2.90
N LEU A 88 10.07 6.66 -3.61
CA LEU A 88 9.23 7.75 -3.06
C LEU A 88 7.95 7.23 -2.40
N LEU A 89 7.70 5.94 -2.49
CA LEU A 89 6.50 5.29 -2.00
C LEU A 89 6.81 4.36 -0.83
N SER A 90 5.84 4.19 0.06
CA SER A 90 5.87 3.19 1.12
C SER A 90 4.62 2.31 1.08
N ARG A 91 4.66 1.17 1.77
CA ARG A 91 3.49 0.29 1.95
C ARG A 91 2.63 0.68 3.15
N THR A 92 2.94 1.77 3.82
CA THR A 92 2.09 2.29 4.89
C THR A 92 0.71 2.57 4.31
N ARG A 93 -0.31 1.92 4.86
CA ARG A 93 -1.69 2.12 4.45
C ARG A 93 -2.19 3.44 5.00
N THR A 94 -2.62 4.30 4.11
CA THR A 94 -3.21 5.61 4.45
C THR A 94 -4.48 5.80 3.65
N ALA A 95 -5.35 6.66 4.15
CA ALA A 95 -6.56 7.08 3.44
C ALA A 95 -6.77 8.58 3.56
N ILE A 96 -7.42 9.16 2.57
CA ILE A 96 -7.86 10.54 2.55
C ILE A 96 -9.38 10.60 2.70
N VAL A 97 -9.87 11.49 3.56
CA VAL A 97 -11.30 11.73 3.76
C VAL A 97 -11.89 12.42 2.53
N THR A 98 -13.03 11.94 2.06
CA THR A 98 -13.69 12.44 0.86
C THR A 98 -15.08 13.00 1.13
N GLY A 99 -15.59 13.83 0.21
CA GLY A 99 -16.98 14.25 0.11
C GLY A 99 -17.48 15.22 1.17
N GLY A 100 -16.65 15.71 2.10
CA GLY A 100 -17.04 16.70 3.09
C GLY A 100 -16.58 16.39 4.51
N VAL A 101 -17.19 17.02 5.50
CA VAL A 101 -16.92 16.76 6.91
C VAL A 101 -17.53 15.44 7.34
N ARG A 102 -16.71 14.55 7.88
CA ARG A 102 -17.12 13.20 8.29
C ARG A 102 -16.94 12.96 9.79
N PRO A 103 -17.89 12.26 10.44
CA PRO A 103 -17.75 11.89 11.85
C PRO A 103 -16.69 10.79 11.99
N MET A 104 -15.76 10.97 12.89
CA MET A 104 -14.81 9.97 13.34
C MET A 104 -15.35 9.40 14.65
N ARG A 105 -15.72 8.12 14.65
CA ARG A 105 -16.45 7.49 15.76
C ARG A 105 -15.54 6.70 16.69
N GLN A 106 -16.01 6.46 17.90
CA GLN A 106 -15.26 5.70 18.92
C GLN A 106 -15.24 4.18 18.63
N SER A 107 -16.24 3.67 17.90
CA SER A 107 -16.31 2.27 17.45
C SER A 107 -16.88 2.19 16.05
N PRO A 108 -16.73 1.06 15.33
CA PRO A 108 -17.23 0.86 13.97
C PRO A 108 -18.74 0.57 13.97
N ASP A 109 -19.51 1.54 14.37
CA ASP A 109 -20.95 1.51 14.53
C ASP A 109 -21.54 2.88 14.23
N PRO A 110 -22.57 3.00 13.37
CA PRO A 110 -23.22 4.28 13.06
C PRO A 110 -23.88 4.94 14.28
N ALA A 111 -24.21 4.18 15.32
CA ALA A 111 -24.77 4.69 16.58
C ALA A 111 -23.69 5.09 17.61
N ALA A 112 -22.43 4.76 17.37
CA ALA A 112 -21.35 5.08 18.30
C ALA A 112 -21.15 6.59 18.43
N ALA A 113 -20.66 7.01 19.60
CA ALA A 113 -20.34 8.40 19.85
C ALA A 113 -19.27 8.92 18.87
N VAL A 114 -19.43 10.17 18.45
CA VAL A 114 -18.46 10.87 17.61
C VAL A 114 -17.30 11.34 18.49
N ALA A 115 -16.09 10.82 18.21
CA ALA A 115 -14.87 11.26 18.89
C ALA A 115 -14.42 12.65 18.41
N TYR A 116 -14.48 12.88 17.11
CA TYR A 116 -14.22 14.17 16.46
C TYR A 116 -14.75 14.17 15.03
N ARG A 117 -14.59 15.27 14.31
CA ARG A 117 -14.95 15.38 12.89
C ARG A 117 -13.70 15.67 12.07
N ALA A 118 -13.60 15.07 10.88
CA ALA A 118 -12.54 15.30 9.92
C ALA A 118 -13.12 15.90 8.64
N GLU A 119 -12.46 16.91 8.11
CA GLU A 119 -12.81 17.54 6.84
C GLU A 119 -12.35 16.70 5.66
N ALA A 120 -12.96 16.92 4.49
CA ALA A 120 -12.44 16.36 3.24
C ALA A 120 -10.97 16.78 3.04
N GLY A 121 -10.17 15.84 2.53
CA GLY A 121 -8.74 16.06 2.33
C GLY A 121 -7.87 15.75 3.56
N VAL A 122 -8.44 15.45 4.73
CA VAL A 122 -7.67 14.97 5.88
C VAL A 122 -7.12 13.58 5.56
N VAL A 123 -5.81 13.38 5.78
CA VAL A 123 -5.13 12.10 5.60
C VAL A 123 -4.82 11.49 6.96
N GLY A 124 -5.13 10.20 7.09
CA GLY A 124 -4.80 9.39 8.26
C GLY A 124 -4.18 8.05 7.88
N ARG A 125 -3.44 7.46 8.82
CA ARG A 125 -2.93 6.09 8.68
C ARG A 125 -4.03 5.11 9.04
N ILE A 126 -4.23 4.09 8.19
CA ILE A 126 -5.15 3.00 8.46
C ILE A 126 -4.46 2.05 9.44
N THR A 127 -5.06 1.84 10.61
CA THR A 127 -4.54 0.94 11.65
C THR A 127 -5.35 -0.34 11.79
N ASP A 128 -6.63 -0.30 11.40
CA ASP A 128 -7.52 -1.46 11.38
C ASP A 128 -8.69 -1.20 10.42
N CYS A 129 -9.23 -2.24 9.78
CA CYS A 129 -10.46 -2.15 9.00
C CYS A 129 -11.32 -3.39 9.25
N LYS A 130 -12.61 -3.19 9.48
CA LYS A 130 -13.59 -4.26 9.68
C LYS A 130 -15.02 -3.82 9.40
N LYS A 131 -15.80 -4.72 8.82
CA LYS A 131 -17.25 -4.52 8.61
C LYS A 131 -17.62 -3.20 7.91
N GLY A 132 -16.82 -2.76 6.91
CA GLY A 132 -17.08 -1.52 6.18
C GLY A 132 -16.60 -0.24 6.89
N TRP A 133 -15.80 -0.37 7.95
CA TRP A 133 -15.21 0.73 8.70
C TRP A 133 -13.70 0.62 8.76
N CYS A 134 -13.00 1.75 8.72
CA CYS A 134 -11.55 1.80 8.98
C CYS A 134 -11.23 2.74 10.15
N LEU A 135 -10.30 2.30 10.98
CA LEU A 135 -9.73 3.11 12.06
C LEU A 135 -8.58 3.93 11.51
N LEU A 136 -8.77 5.24 11.40
CA LEU A 136 -7.73 6.16 10.98
C LEU A 136 -7.03 6.80 12.19
N ASP A 137 -5.71 6.86 12.11
CA ASP A 137 -4.87 7.66 13.00
C ASP A 137 -4.45 8.95 12.26
N VAL A 138 -4.99 10.07 12.70
CA VAL A 138 -4.68 11.41 12.19
C VAL A 138 -3.83 12.12 13.23
N LYS A 139 -2.50 12.04 13.10
CA LYS A 139 -1.53 12.69 14.01
C LYS A 139 -1.78 12.32 15.50
N GLY A 140 -2.02 11.04 15.77
CA GLY A 140 -2.28 10.51 17.12
C GLY A 140 -3.75 10.56 17.56
N ARG A 141 -4.64 11.19 16.80
CA ARG A 141 -6.09 11.16 17.05
C ARG A 141 -6.72 10.04 16.23
N ARG A 142 -7.31 9.07 16.91
CA ARG A 142 -7.92 7.90 16.27
C ARG A 142 -9.44 8.02 16.22
N GLY A 143 -10.04 7.53 15.14
CA GLY A 143 -11.48 7.42 14.98
C GLY A 143 -11.85 6.49 13.84
N TRP A 144 -13.01 5.83 13.99
CA TRP A 144 -13.59 4.97 12.98
C TRP A 144 -14.38 5.79 11.97
N ILE A 145 -14.18 5.50 10.69
CA ILE A 145 -14.86 6.12 9.55
C ILE A 145 -15.35 5.03 8.60
N GLU A 146 -16.49 5.24 7.96
CA GLU A 146 -16.99 4.35 6.93
C GLU A 146 -16.08 4.37 5.71
N VAL A 147 -15.85 3.20 5.08
CA VAL A 147 -14.96 3.07 3.90
C VAL A 147 -15.45 3.90 2.72
N ASP A 148 -16.76 4.11 2.57
CA ASP A 148 -17.34 4.93 1.50
C ASP A 148 -16.99 6.42 1.62
N HIS A 149 -16.46 6.84 2.76
CA HIS A 149 -16.06 8.22 3.05
C HIS A 149 -14.55 8.45 2.95
N ILE A 150 -13.79 7.46 2.49
CA ILE A 150 -12.35 7.56 2.32
C ILE A 150 -11.92 7.03 0.95
N TRP A 151 -10.72 7.41 0.54
CA TRP A 151 -10.02 6.85 -0.59
C TRP A 151 -8.63 6.40 -0.13
N GLY A 152 -8.25 5.15 -0.43
CA GLY A 152 -6.99 4.53 0.05
C GLY A 152 -7.17 3.16 0.70
N ASP A 153 -8.42 2.67 0.76
CA ASP A 153 -8.78 1.36 1.33
C ASP A 153 -8.82 0.25 0.27
#